data_60812bba55ab3a3c9cbf94d9b2ecb395
#
_entry.id   60812bba55ab3a3c9cbf94d9b2ecb395
#
_cell.length_a   1.000
_cell.length_b   1.000
_cell.length_c   1.000
_cell.angle_alpha   90.00
_cell.angle_beta   90.00
_cell.angle_gamma   90.00
#
_symmetry.space_group_name_H-M   'P 1'
#
loop_
_entity.id
_entity.type
_entity.pdbx_description
1 polymer ?
#
loop_
_entity_poly.entity_id
_entity_poly.type
_entity_poly.pdbx_seq_one_letter_code
_entity_poly.pdbx_strand_id
1 'polypeptide(L)'
;IEHTVTVSVPPGLPVPSVISSTGGATEIDRRPPTVIGPPLDGTGWIALPSCCDGPHRRSLQPINNNLWLAQRFAIDFNKIDAKGLLASGDSSRNAAWFTYDQPVLAVADARVVAAVDGYPDQVPDAPKPVGIEEADGNHVILELSAGVYAFYAHLKPGSVSVRAGDQVVKGQPLGRTGNSGSSTGTHLHFQLM
;
A
#
# COMPACT_ATOMS: atom_id res chain seq x y z
N ILE A 1 20.53 17.98 -0.38
CA ILE A 1 20.88 17.08 -1.50
C ILE A 1 20.29 17.68 -2.78
N GLU A 2 21.11 17.77 -3.80
CA GLU A 2 20.72 18.16 -5.14
C GLU A 2 21.03 17.00 -6.10
N HIS A 3 20.16 16.76 -7.05
CA HIS A 3 20.31 15.64 -7.99
C HIS A 3 20.68 16.16 -9.38
N THR A 4 21.68 15.54 -9.98
CA THR A 4 21.99 15.72 -11.40
C THR A 4 21.75 14.41 -12.11
N VAL A 5 20.88 14.43 -13.11
CA VAL A 5 20.63 13.29 -14.01
C VAL A 5 21.30 13.58 -15.33
N THR A 6 22.16 12.66 -15.77
CA THR A 6 22.83 12.73 -17.07
C THR A 6 22.43 11.53 -17.90
N VAL A 7 21.97 11.78 -19.12
CA VAL A 7 21.57 10.75 -20.08
C VAL A 7 22.50 10.82 -21.28
N SER A 8 23.12 9.69 -21.62
CA SER A 8 23.85 9.52 -22.88
C SER A 8 22.90 9.08 -23.98
N VAL A 9 22.91 9.79 -25.09
CA VAL A 9 21.99 9.52 -26.19
C VAL A 9 22.76 8.77 -27.29
N PRO A 10 22.24 7.69 -27.88
CA PRO A 10 22.84 7.00 -28.99
C PRO A 10 23.10 7.93 -30.20
N PRO A 11 24.18 7.71 -30.96
CA PRO A 11 24.45 8.50 -32.15
C PRO A 11 23.34 8.37 -33.20
N GLY A 12 23.11 9.44 -33.94
CA GLY A 12 22.12 9.47 -35.03
C GLY A 12 20.76 10.08 -34.68
N LEU A 13 20.55 10.49 -33.47
CA LEU A 13 19.34 11.24 -33.06
C LEU A 13 19.62 12.76 -33.16
N PRO A 14 18.60 13.58 -33.52
CA PRO A 14 18.73 15.02 -33.67
C PRO A 14 18.71 15.78 -32.32
N VAL A 15 19.42 15.24 -31.34
CA VAL A 15 19.54 15.79 -29.99
C VAL A 15 20.99 15.70 -29.51
N PRO A 16 21.44 16.49 -28.54
CA PRO A 16 22.79 16.39 -27.99
C PRO A 16 23.13 14.97 -27.52
N SER A 17 24.36 14.53 -27.73
CA SER A 17 24.85 13.21 -27.30
C SER A 17 24.79 13.00 -25.75
N VAL A 18 24.78 14.09 -25.04
CA VAL A 18 24.60 14.08 -23.55
C VAL A 18 23.61 15.16 -23.18
N ILE A 19 22.60 14.78 -22.42
CA ILE A 19 21.63 15.68 -21.85
C ILE A 19 21.77 15.59 -20.33
N SER A 20 21.94 16.73 -19.68
CA SER A 20 22.05 16.80 -18.21
C SER A 20 21.03 17.79 -17.65
N SER A 21 20.39 17.41 -16.58
CA SER A 21 19.47 18.27 -15.82
C SER A 21 19.77 18.15 -14.34
N THR A 22 19.91 19.30 -13.68
CA THR A 22 20.12 19.38 -12.23
C THR A 22 18.91 20.01 -11.58
N GLY A 23 18.44 19.42 -10.49
CA GLY A 23 17.28 19.91 -9.75
C GLY A 23 16.88 19.00 -8.61
N GLY A 24 15.67 19.22 -8.06
CA GLY A 24 15.17 18.45 -6.96
C GLY A 24 15.92 18.68 -5.66
N ALA A 25 16.38 19.91 -5.42
CA ALA A 25 17.02 20.28 -4.16
C ALA A 25 16.08 19.98 -2.99
N THR A 26 16.55 19.18 -2.04
CA THR A 26 15.79 18.75 -0.87
C THR A 26 16.65 18.85 0.37
N GLU A 27 16.11 19.43 1.43
CA GLU A 27 16.72 19.38 2.74
C GLU A 27 16.65 17.98 3.32
N ILE A 28 17.68 17.56 4.02
CA ILE A 28 17.69 16.28 4.73
C ILE A 28 16.89 16.45 6.01
N ASP A 29 15.81 15.71 6.15
CA ASP A 29 15.10 15.58 7.41
C ASP A 29 15.99 14.81 8.41
N ARG A 30 16.32 15.45 9.52
CA ARG A 30 17.17 14.88 10.58
C ARG A 30 16.37 14.34 11.75
N ARG A 31 15.04 14.36 11.66
CA ARG A 31 14.20 13.74 12.69
C ARG A 31 14.47 12.23 12.71
N PRO A 32 14.41 11.58 13.90
CA PRO A 32 14.53 10.13 13.96
C PRO A 32 13.41 9.48 13.15
N PRO A 33 13.65 8.34 12.49
CA PRO A 33 12.63 7.62 11.74
C PRO A 33 11.50 7.16 12.68
N THR A 34 10.28 7.17 12.18
CA THR A 34 9.13 6.60 12.89
C THR A 34 9.31 5.08 13.00
N VAL A 35 9.35 4.57 14.22
CA VAL A 35 9.46 3.12 14.49
C VAL A 35 8.06 2.55 14.66
N ILE A 36 7.73 1.57 13.84
CA ILE A 36 6.44 0.89 13.84
C ILE A 36 6.59 -0.61 14.14
N GLY A 37 5.49 -1.25 14.57
CA GLY A 37 5.37 -2.70 14.63
C GLY A 37 4.94 -3.30 13.29
N PRO A 38 4.81 -4.63 13.22
CA PRO A 38 4.27 -5.29 12.04
C PRO A 38 2.77 -5.02 11.91
N PRO A 39 2.25 -4.79 10.66
CA PRO A 39 0.82 -4.68 10.42
C PRO A 39 0.09 -6.04 10.40
N LEU A 40 0.84 -7.13 10.44
CA LEU A 40 0.37 -8.52 10.32
C LEU A 40 1.12 -9.41 11.31
N ASP A 41 0.49 -10.49 11.73
CA ASP A 41 1.07 -11.44 12.68
C ASP A 41 1.42 -12.79 12.03
N GLY A 42 2.34 -13.52 12.67
CA GLY A 42 2.75 -14.84 12.24
C GLY A 42 3.81 -14.84 11.13
N THR A 43 3.96 -15.99 10.47
CA THR A 43 4.99 -16.24 9.46
C THR A 43 4.41 -16.46 8.07
N GLY A 44 5.30 -16.54 7.07
CA GLY A 44 4.91 -16.76 5.67
C GLY A 44 4.51 -15.49 4.93
N TRP A 45 4.74 -14.32 5.48
CA TRP A 45 4.46 -13.05 4.81
C TRP A 45 5.61 -12.66 3.89
N ILE A 46 5.26 -12.22 2.68
CA ILE A 46 6.16 -11.66 1.69
C ILE A 46 5.64 -10.29 1.24
N ALA A 47 6.54 -9.40 0.85
CA ALA A 47 6.23 -8.08 0.33
C ALA A 47 6.30 -8.08 -1.20
N LEU A 48 5.16 -7.89 -1.88
CA LEU A 48 5.03 -7.91 -3.34
C LEU A 48 4.08 -6.79 -3.81
N PRO A 49 4.46 -5.96 -4.75
CA PRO A 49 5.80 -5.47 -4.99
C PRO A 49 6.25 -4.62 -3.80
N SER A 50 7.48 -4.79 -3.39
CA SER A 50 8.00 -4.00 -2.27
C SER A 50 8.42 -2.59 -2.72
N CYS A 51 8.67 -1.71 -1.74
CA CYS A 51 9.22 -0.40 -2.00
C CYS A 51 10.44 -0.48 -2.91
N CYS A 52 10.77 0.60 -3.49
CA CYS A 52 12.02 0.98 -4.12
C CYS A 52 12.09 0.79 -5.64
N ASP A 53 11.50 -0.24 -6.27
CA ASP A 53 11.46 -0.38 -7.74
C ASP A 53 10.13 -0.91 -8.31
N GLY A 54 9.16 -1.18 -7.44
CA GLY A 54 7.84 -1.69 -7.84
C GLY A 54 6.95 -0.65 -8.56
N PRO A 55 5.82 -1.09 -9.10
CA PRO A 55 4.87 -0.24 -9.80
C PRO A 55 4.35 0.92 -8.92
N HIS A 56 4.15 0.71 -7.61
CA HIS A 56 3.69 1.76 -6.70
C HIS A 56 4.58 3.01 -6.71
N ARG A 57 5.90 2.83 -6.75
CA ARG A 57 6.84 3.96 -6.76
C ARG A 57 6.76 4.82 -8.02
N ARG A 58 6.29 4.27 -9.13
CA ARG A 58 6.28 4.91 -10.45
C ARG A 58 4.89 5.28 -10.95
N SER A 59 3.84 4.88 -10.23
CA SER A 59 2.46 5.16 -10.61
C SER A 59 2.08 6.60 -10.28
N LEU A 60 2.06 7.44 -11.31
CA LEU A 60 1.50 8.79 -11.23
C LEU A 60 -0.02 8.69 -11.31
N GLN A 61 -0.69 9.20 -10.30
CA GLN A 61 -2.14 9.23 -10.24
C GLN A 61 -2.66 10.66 -10.43
N PRO A 62 -3.51 10.91 -11.45
CA PRO A 62 -4.13 12.19 -11.65
C PRO A 62 -5.29 12.38 -10.66
N ILE A 63 -5.08 13.17 -9.62
CA ILE A 63 -6.07 13.48 -8.59
C ILE A 63 -6.16 15.00 -8.48
N ASN A 64 -7.38 15.57 -8.61
CA ASN A 64 -7.64 16.99 -8.49
C ASN A 64 -6.71 17.87 -9.36
N ASN A 65 -6.57 17.52 -10.64
CA ASN A 65 -5.72 18.19 -11.64
C ASN A 65 -4.22 18.22 -11.31
N ASN A 66 -3.76 17.40 -10.38
CA ASN A 66 -2.35 17.23 -10.06
C ASN A 66 -1.93 15.77 -10.27
N LEU A 67 -0.65 15.55 -10.50
CA LEU A 67 -0.05 14.22 -10.58
C LEU A 67 0.61 13.89 -9.25
N TRP A 68 0.17 12.81 -8.62
CA TRP A 68 0.65 12.35 -7.33
C TRP A 68 1.32 10.98 -7.44
N LEU A 69 2.38 10.76 -6.68
CA LEU A 69 2.93 9.44 -6.41
C LEU A 69 2.30 8.91 -5.11
N ALA A 70 0.98 8.77 -5.09
CA ALA A 70 0.22 8.52 -3.87
C ALA A 70 0.60 7.19 -3.18
N GLN A 71 1.10 6.21 -3.94
CA GLN A 71 1.49 4.88 -3.43
C GLN A 71 3.01 4.68 -3.33
N ARG A 72 3.79 5.76 -3.37
CA ARG A 72 5.27 5.69 -3.48
C ARG A 72 5.95 4.79 -2.45
N PHE A 73 5.42 4.73 -1.25
CA PHE A 73 5.97 3.98 -0.12
C PHE A 73 5.12 2.77 0.27
N ALA A 74 4.20 2.38 -0.59
CA ALA A 74 3.32 1.25 -0.34
C ALA A 74 4.03 -0.08 -0.49
N ILE A 75 3.59 -1.03 0.32
CA ILE A 75 4.00 -2.43 0.31
C ILE A 75 2.72 -3.27 0.27
N ASP A 76 2.65 -4.19 -0.68
CA ASP A 76 1.61 -5.21 -0.71
C ASP A 76 2.11 -6.47 -0.03
N PHE A 77 1.47 -6.82 1.08
CA PHE A 77 1.80 -8.03 1.83
C PHE A 77 0.91 -9.19 1.38
N ASN A 78 1.57 -10.27 0.99
CA ASN A 78 0.93 -11.54 0.65
C ASN A 78 1.45 -12.65 1.57
N LYS A 79 0.62 -13.68 1.80
CA LYS A 79 1.00 -14.83 2.61
C LYS A 79 1.20 -16.05 1.72
N ILE A 80 2.27 -16.79 1.97
CA ILE A 80 2.60 -18.02 1.25
C ILE A 80 2.64 -19.21 2.20
N ASP A 81 2.43 -20.40 1.66
CA ASP A 81 2.65 -21.65 2.38
C ASP A 81 4.13 -22.06 2.39
N ALA A 82 4.42 -23.21 2.99
CA ALA A 82 5.77 -23.76 3.05
C ALA A 82 6.37 -24.13 1.68
N LYS A 83 5.55 -24.19 0.62
CA LYS A 83 5.97 -24.46 -0.76
C LYS A 83 6.10 -23.20 -1.59
N GLY A 84 5.84 -22.02 -1.00
CA GLY A 84 5.86 -20.73 -1.69
C GLY A 84 4.60 -20.43 -2.52
N LEU A 85 3.50 -21.16 -2.32
CA LEU A 85 2.24 -20.93 -3.01
C LEU A 85 1.43 -19.83 -2.30
N LEU A 86 0.72 -19.00 -3.08
CA LEU A 86 -0.16 -17.94 -2.58
C LEU A 86 -1.57 -18.44 -2.23
N ALA A 87 -1.98 -19.54 -2.86
CA ALA A 87 -3.33 -20.09 -2.71
C ALA A 87 -3.33 -21.62 -2.75
N SER A 88 -4.39 -22.22 -2.24
CA SER A 88 -4.66 -23.67 -2.34
C SER A 88 -6.08 -23.91 -2.86
N GLY A 89 -6.19 -24.73 -3.91
CA GLY A 89 -7.47 -25.03 -4.57
C GLY A 89 -7.84 -24.02 -5.66
N ASP A 90 -9.10 -23.61 -5.71
CA ASP A 90 -9.63 -22.71 -6.74
C ASP A 90 -9.23 -21.26 -6.47
N SER A 91 -8.21 -20.75 -7.16
CA SER A 91 -7.67 -19.40 -6.99
C SER A 91 -8.63 -18.29 -7.45
N SER A 92 -9.72 -18.60 -8.13
CA SER A 92 -10.78 -17.62 -8.44
C SER A 92 -11.60 -17.22 -7.21
N ARG A 93 -11.42 -17.92 -6.09
CA ARG A 93 -12.11 -17.66 -4.84
C ARG A 93 -11.16 -17.01 -3.82
N ASN A 94 -11.53 -15.87 -3.27
CA ASN A 94 -10.73 -15.20 -2.23
C ASN A 94 -10.34 -16.14 -1.08
N ALA A 95 -11.26 -17.00 -0.64
CA ALA A 95 -11.03 -17.93 0.46
C ALA A 95 -9.96 -19.02 0.17
N ALA A 96 -9.54 -19.20 -1.08
CA ALA A 96 -8.45 -20.10 -1.43
C ALA A 96 -7.06 -19.52 -1.16
N TRP A 97 -6.96 -18.20 -1.01
CA TRP A 97 -5.71 -17.47 -0.79
C TRP A 97 -5.33 -17.46 0.69
N PHE A 98 -4.06 -17.76 0.98
CA PHE A 98 -3.58 -17.79 2.38
C PHE A 98 -3.58 -16.39 3.02
N THR A 99 -3.53 -15.33 2.23
CA THR A 99 -3.65 -13.95 2.70
C THR A 99 -5.05 -13.62 3.16
N TYR A 100 -6.09 -14.23 2.58
CA TYR A 100 -7.47 -13.85 2.86
C TYR A 100 -7.86 -14.08 4.32
N ASP A 101 -8.63 -13.12 4.89
CA ASP A 101 -9.21 -13.23 6.23
C ASP A 101 -8.16 -13.33 7.37
N GLN A 102 -6.96 -12.77 7.19
CA GLN A 102 -5.94 -12.69 8.24
C GLN A 102 -6.12 -11.40 9.06
N PRO A 103 -5.81 -11.41 10.39
CA PRO A 103 -5.87 -10.21 11.19
C PRO A 103 -4.92 -9.11 10.70
N VAL A 104 -5.41 -7.87 10.68
CA VAL A 104 -4.64 -6.66 10.41
C VAL A 104 -4.50 -5.88 11.71
N LEU A 105 -3.28 -5.48 12.06
CA LEU A 105 -2.93 -4.94 13.38
C LEU A 105 -2.47 -3.49 13.30
N ALA A 106 -2.80 -2.71 14.32
CA ALA A 106 -2.26 -1.37 14.52
C ALA A 106 -0.74 -1.43 14.72
N VAL A 107 0.02 -0.69 13.91
CA VAL A 107 1.50 -0.70 13.96
C VAL A 107 2.07 0.12 15.10
N ALA A 108 1.27 0.96 15.74
CA ALA A 108 1.63 1.79 16.89
C ALA A 108 0.38 2.19 17.67
N ASP A 109 0.56 2.77 18.85
CA ASP A 109 -0.50 3.52 19.54
C ASP A 109 -0.86 4.73 18.68
N ALA A 110 -2.14 4.93 18.38
CA ALA A 110 -2.55 5.90 17.38
C ALA A 110 -4.03 6.29 17.51
N ARG A 111 -4.39 7.38 16.86
CA ARG A 111 -5.80 7.77 16.65
C ARG A 111 -6.27 7.32 15.27
N VAL A 112 -7.42 6.70 15.19
CA VAL A 112 -8.10 6.39 13.92
C VAL A 112 -8.62 7.69 13.30
N VAL A 113 -8.15 8.06 12.12
CA VAL A 113 -8.62 9.26 11.40
C VAL A 113 -9.63 8.92 10.31
N ALA A 114 -9.56 7.71 9.76
CA ALA A 114 -10.57 7.19 8.84
C ALA A 114 -10.76 5.68 9.06
N ALA A 115 -11.98 5.22 8.91
CA ALA A 115 -12.35 3.82 8.90
C ALA A 115 -13.56 3.67 7.97
N VAL A 116 -13.37 2.95 6.87
CA VAL A 116 -14.35 2.74 5.81
C VAL A 116 -14.57 1.25 5.64
N ASP A 117 -15.84 0.84 5.58
CA ASP A 117 -16.25 -0.55 5.37
C ASP A 117 -17.50 -0.60 4.49
N GLY A 118 -17.79 -1.77 3.90
CA GLY A 118 -19.00 -2.02 3.11
C GLY A 118 -18.75 -2.19 1.61
N TYR A 119 -17.55 -1.93 1.10
CA TYR A 119 -17.20 -2.26 -0.29
C TYR A 119 -17.02 -3.77 -0.44
N PRO A 120 -17.60 -4.39 -1.49
CA PRO A 120 -17.46 -5.83 -1.72
C PRO A 120 -16.02 -6.21 -2.12
N ASP A 121 -15.67 -7.48 -1.86
CA ASP A 121 -14.44 -8.05 -2.42
C ASP A 121 -14.57 -8.20 -3.94
N GLN A 122 -13.45 -8.05 -4.63
CA GLN A 122 -13.27 -8.40 -6.03
C GLN A 122 -13.13 -9.93 -6.20
N VAL A 123 -13.31 -10.40 -7.41
CA VAL A 123 -12.95 -11.76 -7.82
C VAL A 123 -11.46 -11.75 -8.20
N PRO A 124 -10.63 -12.62 -7.61
CA PRO A 124 -9.22 -12.69 -7.97
C PRO A 124 -9.02 -12.88 -9.48
N ASP A 125 -8.04 -12.18 -10.05
CA ASP A 125 -7.69 -12.17 -11.48
C ASP A 125 -8.80 -11.71 -12.45
N ALA A 126 -9.99 -11.35 -11.93
CA ALA A 126 -11.11 -10.83 -12.72
C ALA A 126 -11.79 -9.61 -12.04
N PRO A 127 -11.03 -8.58 -11.62
CA PRO A 127 -11.60 -7.45 -10.92
C PRO A 127 -12.50 -6.61 -11.82
N LYS A 128 -13.55 -6.06 -11.25
CA LYS A 128 -14.36 -5.04 -11.91
C LYS A 128 -13.68 -3.68 -11.74
N PRO A 129 -13.70 -2.82 -12.78
CA PRO A 129 -13.25 -1.44 -12.63
C PRO A 129 -14.05 -0.71 -11.53
N VAL A 130 -13.35 0.09 -10.74
CA VAL A 130 -13.93 0.95 -9.71
C VAL A 130 -13.48 2.39 -9.93
N GLY A 131 -14.24 3.36 -9.41
CA GLY A 131 -13.85 4.77 -9.41
C GLY A 131 -12.66 5.04 -8.48
N ILE A 132 -12.03 6.20 -8.63
CA ILE A 132 -10.90 6.59 -7.78
C ILE A 132 -11.30 6.69 -6.30
N GLU A 133 -12.53 7.07 -6.02
CA GLU A 133 -13.08 7.19 -4.67
C GLU A 133 -13.27 5.84 -3.98
N GLU A 134 -13.32 4.76 -4.77
CA GLU A 134 -13.49 3.39 -4.28
C GLU A 134 -12.20 2.58 -4.36
N ALA A 135 -11.12 3.18 -4.89
CA ALA A 135 -9.89 2.47 -5.23
C ALA A 135 -9.27 1.75 -4.03
N ASP A 136 -9.30 2.36 -2.86
CA ASP A 136 -8.74 1.81 -1.62
C ASP A 136 -9.63 0.72 -1.00
N GLY A 137 -10.89 0.59 -1.45
CA GLY A 137 -11.87 -0.32 -0.88
C GLY A 137 -12.11 -0.06 0.62
N ASN A 138 -12.30 -1.12 1.38
CA ASN A 138 -12.39 -1.03 2.84
C ASN A 138 -11.01 -0.71 3.41
N HIS A 139 -10.91 0.32 4.27
CA HIS A 139 -9.61 0.79 4.71
C HIS A 139 -9.65 1.45 6.10
N VAL A 140 -8.49 1.52 6.73
CA VAL A 140 -8.27 2.24 7.99
C VAL A 140 -7.05 3.15 7.82
N ILE A 141 -7.14 4.37 8.35
CA ILE A 141 -6.02 5.31 8.44
C ILE A 141 -5.80 5.66 9.91
N LEU A 142 -4.57 5.46 10.37
CA LEU A 142 -4.13 5.82 11.72
C LEU A 142 -3.21 7.05 11.66
N GLU A 143 -3.43 8.02 12.53
CA GLU A 143 -2.48 9.11 12.79
C GLU A 143 -1.52 8.66 13.91
N LEU A 144 -0.27 8.39 13.55
CA LEU A 144 0.76 7.93 14.49
C LEU A 144 1.40 9.11 15.24
N SER A 145 1.58 10.21 14.54
CA SER A 145 2.03 11.51 15.06
C SER A 145 1.64 12.60 14.07
N ALA A 146 1.83 13.87 14.43
CA ALA A 146 1.46 14.98 13.58
C ALA A 146 2.11 14.88 12.17
N GLY A 147 1.27 14.67 11.16
CA GLY A 147 1.68 14.55 9.76
C GLY A 147 2.28 13.18 9.38
N VAL A 148 2.15 12.17 10.23
CA VAL A 148 2.58 10.80 9.92
C VAL A 148 1.41 9.85 10.09
N TYR A 149 1.04 9.18 9.02
CA TYR A 149 -0.11 8.29 8.97
C TYR A 149 0.28 6.88 8.53
N ALA A 150 -0.41 5.88 9.09
CA ALA A 150 -0.37 4.51 8.60
C ALA A 150 -1.68 4.18 7.90
N PHE A 151 -1.60 3.71 6.67
CA PHE A 151 -2.73 3.40 5.81
C PHE A 151 -2.79 1.90 5.52
N TYR A 152 -3.99 1.33 5.67
CA TYR A 152 -4.30 -0.10 5.50
C TYR A 152 -5.47 -0.21 4.55
N ALA A 153 -5.30 -0.80 3.38
CA ALA A 153 -6.35 -0.89 2.37
C ALA A 153 -6.67 -2.31 1.92
N HIS A 154 -7.74 -2.42 1.11
CA HIS A 154 -8.30 -3.65 0.55
C HIS A 154 -8.79 -4.64 1.60
N LEU A 155 -9.26 -4.12 2.76
CA LEU A 155 -9.74 -4.96 3.85
C LEU A 155 -11.02 -5.72 3.45
N LYS A 156 -11.25 -6.84 4.14
CA LYS A 156 -12.41 -7.70 3.94
C LYS A 156 -13.71 -6.98 4.34
N PRO A 157 -14.78 -7.09 3.53
CA PRO A 157 -16.08 -6.52 3.87
C PRO A 157 -16.60 -6.97 5.23
N GLY A 158 -17.10 -6.04 6.04
CA GLY A 158 -17.66 -6.28 7.38
C GLY A 158 -16.62 -6.63 8.43
N SER A 159 -15.32 -6.42 8.16
CA SER A 159 -14.25 -6.78 9.09
C SER A 159 -13.63 -5.60 9.84
N VAL A 160 -13.86 -4.37 9.40
CA VAL A 160 -13.31 -3.18 10.06
C VAL A 160 -13.94 -3.04 11.44
N SER A 161 -13.11 -3.10 12.47
CA SER A 161 -13.54 -3.19 13.89
C SER A 161 -13.37 -1.90 14.67
N VAL A 162 -12.93 -0.83 14.01
CA VAL A 162 -12.67 0.49 14.60
C VAL A 162 -13.45 1.59 13.86
N ARG A 163 -13.53 2.77 14.48
CA ARG A 163 -14.22 3.94 13.91
C ARG A 163 -13.32 5.16 13.99
N ALA A 164 -13.56 6.13 13.11
CA ALA A 164 -12.88 7.42 13.17
C ALA A 164 -13.08 8.06 14.55
N GLY A 165 -11.99 8.53 15.15
CA GLY A 165 -11.94 9.07 16.50
C GLY A 165 -11.46 8.09 17.57
N ASP A 166 -11.50 6.78 17.33
CA ASP A 166 -11.03 5.78 18.30
C ASP A 166 -9.52 5.92 18.55
N GLN A 167 -9.12 5.57 19.79
CA GLN A 167 -7.73 5.36 20.16
C GLN A 167 -7.43 3.86 20.11
N VAL A 168 -6.37 3.49 19.42
CA VAL A 168 -5.90 2.11 19.31
C VAL A 168 -4.52 1.97 19.92
N VAL A 169 -4.21 0.78 20.43
CA VAL A 169 -2.88 0.44 20.93
C VAL A 169 -2.16 -0.45 19.92
N LYS A 170 -0.83 -0.38 19.89
CA LYS A 170 -0.01 -1.25 19.04
C LYS A 170 -0.39 -2.72 19.19
N GLY A 171 -0.60 -3.40 18.06
CA GLY A 171 -1.03 -4.81 18.02
C GLY A 171 -2.53 -5.02 18.14
N GLN A 172 -3.33 -3.98 18.34
CA GLN A 172 -4.78 -4.10 18.34
C GLN A 172 -5.30 -4.45 16.95
N PRO A 173 -6.24 -5.43 16.82
CA PRO A 173 -6.89 -5.71 15.54
C PRO A 173 -7.70 -4.51 15.02
N LEU A 174 -7.52 -4.19 13.74
CA LEU A 174 -8.22 -3.12 13.01
C LEU A 174 -9.28 -3.66 12.06
N GLY A 175 -9.04 -4.85 11.54
CA GLY A 175 -9.85 -5.52 10.53
C GLY A 175 -9.16 -6.79 10.06
N ARG A 176 -9.51 -7.24 8.86
CA ARG A 176 -8.96 -8.46 8.26
C ARG A 176 -8.61 -8.21 6.79
N THR A 177 -7.58 -8.88 6.30
CA THR A 177 -7.17 -8.79 4.89
C THR A 177 -8.27 -9.32 3.96
N GLY A 178 -8.47 -8.62 2.84
CA GLY A 178 -9.52 -8.89 1.87
C GLY A 178 -9.04 -8.67 0.43
N ASN A 179 -9.96 -8.26 -0.43
CA ASN A 179 -9.74 -7.99 -1.85
C ASN A 179 -10.68 -6.87 -2.36
N SER A 180 -11.06 -5.92 -1.52
CA SER A 180 -12.00 -4.85 -1.89
C SER A 180 -11.31 -3.71 -2.66
N GLY A 181 -12.09 -2.92 -3.41
CA GLY A 181 -11.57 -1.77 -4.16
C GLY A 181 -10.85 -2.14 -5.45
N SER A 182 -9.81 -1.38 -5.83
CA SER A 182 -8.99 -1.62 -7.02
C SER A 182 -7.91 -2.66 -6.71
N SER A 183 -8.32 -3.91 -6.57
CA SER A 183 -7.46 -5.03 -6.20
C SER A 183 -7.66 -6.22 -7.13
N THR A 184 -6.59 -6.90 -7.51
CA THR A 184 -6.60 -8.06 -8.41
C THR A 184 -6.51 -9.39 -7.69
N GLY A 185 -6.20 -9.38 -6.40
CA GLY A 185 -6.06 -10.55 -5.56
C GLY A 185 -5.88 -10.17 -4.10
N THR A 186 -6.05 -11.12 -3.19
CA THR A 186 -6.02 -10.84 -1.75
C THR A 186 -4.64 -10.41 -1.28
N HIS A 187 -4.54 -9.25 -0.67
CA HIS A 187 -3.31 -8.71 -0.08
C HIS A 187 -3.65 -7.66 0.98
N LEU A 188 -2.68 -7.27 1.78
CA LEU A 188 -2.73 -6.04 2.53
C LEU A 188 -1.89 -5.00 1.82
N HIS A 189 -2.52 -3.95 1.32
CA HIS A 189 -1.83 -2.74 0.91
C HIS A 189 -1.56 -1.89 2.15
N PHE A 190 -0.29 -1.64 2.43
CA PHE A 190 0.15 -0.88 3.60
C PHE A 190 1.17 0.18 3.22
N GLN A 191 1.00 1.40 3.75
CA GLN A 191 2.03 2.44 3.60
C GLN A 191 2.07 3.39 4.79
N LEU A 192 3.22 4.05 4.95
CA LEU A 192 3.34 5.28 5.75
C LEU A 192 3.26 6.50 4.84
N MET A 193 2.54 7.52 5.28
CA MET A 193 2.32 8.78 4.56
C MET A 193 2.71 9.96 5.46
#